data_4fc34b62d3241d274b5d051c0290e258
#
_entry.id   4fc34b62d3241d274b5d051c0290e258
#
_cell.length_a   1.000
_cell.length_b   1.000
_cell.length_c   1.000
_cell.angle_alpha   90.00
_cell.angle_beta   90.00
_cell.angle_gamma   90.00
#
_symmetry.space_group_name_H-M   'P 1'
#
loop_
_entity.id
_entity.type
_entity.pdbx_description
1 polymer ?
#
loop_
_entity_poly.entity_id
_entity_poly.type
_entity_poly.pdbx_seq_one_letter_code
_entity_poly.pdbx_strand_id
1 'polypeptide(L)'
;MNKIKWIFLTLAISFALVSCGGVSNKTIIRHQKMEEGVDSPTSIEELKDAIKKYQERVADVQLAQSQIGIWYKILGTRYLDNKMYGEALKAFQEALTYYPDNQNLYYYVGVCAGYMSHAALDYNASGTNEVKYNYLKLAEEAYLRAIAIEDRYVRALYGLGVLYVFELDEPEKAIPYLEKAISIDTKNLDTMFVLARAYYSSYEFDKSIAMYDKIIETTKSDDTKKTAEENKKIVLDASY
;
A
#
# COMPACT_ATOMS: atom_id res chain seq x y z
N MET A 1 7.39 47.36 51.53
CA MET A 1 7.12 47.63 50.09
C MET A 1 8.16 47.08 49.12
N ASN A 2 9.34 46.66 49.56
CA ASN A 2 10.40 46.24 48.61
C ASN A 2 10.42 44.73 48.28
N LYS A 3 9.83 43.85 49.09
CA LYS A 3 9.85 42.39 48.82
C LYS A 3 8.89 41.97 47.67
N ILE A 4 7.78 42.69 47.47
CA ILE A 4 6.84 42.40 46.41
C ILE A 4 7.38 42.77 45.02
N LYS A 5 8.16 43.83 44.94
CA LYS A 5 8.80 44.24 43.66
C LYS A 5 9.83 43.22 43.15
N TRP A 6 10.52 42.52 44.06
CA TRP A 6 11.48 41.47 43.66
C TRP A 6 10.81 40.18 43.20
N ILE A 7 9.62 39.84 43.76
CA ILE A 7 8.86 38.66 43.35
C ILE A 7 8.29 38.86 41.91
N PHE A 8 7.84 40.06 41.56
CA PHE A 8 7.40 40.36 40.21
C PHE A 8 8.55 40.42 39.21
N LEU A 9 9.74 40.87 39.63
CA LEU A 9 10.91 40.89 38.78
C LEU A 9 11.45 39.48 38.44
N THR A 10 11.45 38.57 39.44
CA THR A 10 11.84 37.17 39.24
C THR A 10 10.82 36.38 38.45
N LEU A 11 9.52 36.66 38.56
CA LEU A 11 8.48 36.05 37.76
C LEU A 11 8.51 36.51 36.30
N ALA A 12 8.83 37.78 36.03
CA ALA A 12 8.98 38.31 34.69
C ALA A 12 10.21 37.75 33.97
N ILE A 13 11.32 37.47 34.70
CA ILE A 13 12.50 36.85 34.12
C ILE A 13 12.30 35.38 33.83
N SER A 14 11.52 34.65 34.66
CA SER A 14 11.20 33.24 34.37
C SER A 14 10.23 33.08 33.19
N PHE A 15 9.35 34.06 32.92
CA PHE A 15 8.50 34.02 31.73
C PHE A 15 9.24 34.36 30.45
N ALA A 16 10.31 35.16 30.51
CA ALA A 16 11.14 35.49 29.33
C ALA A 16 12.03 34.34 28.87
N LEU A 17 12.31 33.33 29.74
CA LEU A 17 13.14 32.18 29.38
C LEU A 17 12.37 31.00 28.82
N VAL A 18 11.04 30.99 28.85
CA VAL A 18 10.18 29.92 28.30
C VAL A 18 9.76 30.21 26.84
N SER A 19 10.01 31.40 26.31
CA SER A 19 9.59 31.80 24.97
C SER A 19 10.69 31.73 23.88
N CYS A 20 11.81 31.07 24.16
CA CYS A 20 12.80 30.78 23.11
C CYS A 20 12.80 29.27 22.82
N GLY A 21 11.72 28.78 22.26
CA GLY A 21 11.78 27.63 21.35
C GLY A 21 12.62 28.07 20.14
N GLY A 22 13.96 27.89 20.23
CA GLY A 22 14.90 28.38 19.24
C GLY A 22 14.53 27.87 17.86
N VAL A 23 14.13 28.80 16.99
CA VAL A 23 14.01 28.53 15.55
C VAL A 23 15.37 27.97 15.12
N SER A 24 15.40 26.72 14.68
CA SER A 24 16.65 26.07 14.28
C SER A 24 17.38 26.95 13.26
N ASN A 25 18.72 27.10 13.39
CA ASN A 25 19.53 27.80 12.38
C ASN A 25 19.26 27.31 10.96
N LYS A 26 18.90 26.03 10.80
CA LYS A 26 18.44 25.46 9.51
C LYS A 26 17.14 26.09 9.00
N THR A 27 16.21 26.40 9.90
CA THR A 27 14.94 27.05 9.52
C THR A 27 15.18 28.50 9.13
N ILE A 28 16.07 29.22 9.85
CA ILE A 28 16.45 30.59 9.50
C ILE A 28 17.13 30.63 8.13
N ILE A 29 18.08 29.74 7.87
CA ILE A 29 18.77 29.63 6.57
C ILE A 29 17.77 29.29 5.45
N ARG A 30 16.78 28.44 5.70
CA ARG A 30 15.73 28.13 4.73
C ARG A 30 14.87 29.35 4.44
N HIS A 31 14.45 30.12 5.46
CA HIS A 31 13.72 31.36 5.27
C HIS A 31 14.53 32.36 4.45
N GLN A 32 15.79 32.57 4.81
CA GLN A 32 16.68 33.48 4.07
C GLN A 32 16.82 33.07 2.59
N LYS A 33 16.97 31.76 2.29
CA LYS A 33 17.00 31.26 0.92
C LYS A 33 15.68 31.41 0.18
N MET A 34 14.56 31.35 0.90
CA MET A 34 13.22 31.57 0.30
C MET A 34 12.97 33.05 0.00
N GLU A 35 13.61 33.96 0.74
CA GLU A 35 13.51 35.41 0.53
C GLU A 35 14.61 35.94 -0.39
N GLU A 36 15.63 35.14 -0.71
CA GLU A 36 16.75 35.54 -1.56
C GLU A 36 16.29 36.04 -2.93
N GLY A 37 16.61 37.28 -3.25
CA GLY A 37 16.23 37.94 -4.51
C GLY A 37 14.79 38.40 -4.60
N VAL A 38 14.07 38.49 -3.48
CA VAL A 38 12.74 39.08 -3.36
C VAL A 38 12.80 40.08 -2.20
N ASP A 39 13.11 41.35 -2.52
CA ASP A 39 12.98 42.44 -1.57
C ASP A 39 11.50 42.78 -1.36
N SER A 40 11.18 43.62 -0.36
CA SER A 40 9.81 44.05 -0.08
C SER A 40 9.21 44.77 -1.29
N PRO A 41 8.40 44.11 -2.14
CA PRO A 41 7.89 44.71 -3.38
C PRO A 41 6.86 45.77 -3.05
N THR A 42 6.95 46.91 -3.70
CA THR A 42 6.05 48.08 -3.51
C THR A 42 5.29 48.45 -4.77
N SER A 43 5.85 48.22 -5.94
CA SER A 43 5.19 48.47 -7.23
C SER A 43 4.43 47.22 -7.75
N ILE A 44 3.52 47.46 -8.69
CA ILE A 44 2.76 46.37 -9.35
C ILE A 44 3.71 45.41 -10.09
N GLU A 45 4.74 45.93 -10.74
CA GLU A 45 5.74 45.16 -11.48
C GLU A 45 6.58 44.29 -10.53
N GLU A 46 7.05 44.88 -9.42
CA GLU A 46 7.80 44.17 -8.39
C GLU A 46 6.95 43.06 -7.74
N LEU A 47 5.67 43.30 -7.48
CA LEU A 47 4.74 42.30 -6.97
C LEU A 47 4.54 41.14 -7.95
N LYS A 48 4.41 41.43 -9.25
CA LYS A 48 4.31 40.37 -10.27
C LYS A 48 5.57 39.52 -10.36
N ASP A 49 6.75 40.18 -10.31
CA ASP A 49 8.03 39.46 -10.34
C ASP A 49 8.22 38.59 -9.09
N ALA A 50 7.91 39.12 -7.91
CA ALA A 50 7.93 38.35 -6.65
C ALA A 50 6.98 37.16 -6.71
N ILE A 51 5.74 37.32 -7.16
CA ILE A 51 4.77 36.25 -7.34
C ILE A 51 5.35 35.14 -8.25
N LYS A 52 5.91 35.53 -9.41
CA LYS A 52 6.49 34.61 -10.37
C LYS A 52 7.64 33.79 -9.73
N LYS A 53 8.56 34.44 -9.02
CA LYS A 53 9.67 33.78 -8.33
C LYS A 53 9.17 32.77 -7.30
N TYR A 54 8.15 33.11 -6.52
CA TYR A 54 7.57 32.15 -5.55
C TYR A 54 6.83 30.99 -6.24
N GLN A 55 6.16 31.25 -7.38
CA GLN A 55 5.54 30.19 -8.17
C GLN A 55 6.57 29.18 -8.71
N GLU A 56 7.72 29.65 -9.20
CA GLU A 56 8.84 28.79 -9.63
C GLU A 56 9.36 27.94 -8.47
N ARG A 57 9.54 28.51 -7.28
CA ARG A 57 9.96 27.77 -6.07
C ARG A 57 8.93 26.71 -5.63
N VAL A 58 7.64 27.02 -5.73
CA VAL A 58 6.57 26.04 -5.45
C VAL A 58 6.65 24.86 -6.43
N ALA A 59 6.90 25.13 -7.71
CA ALA A 59 7.07 24.09 -8.73
C ALA A 59 8.29 23.19 -8.41
N ASP A 60 9.41 23.74 -7.98
CA ASP A 60 10.59 23.00 -7.57
C ASP A 60 10.30 22.09 -6.34
N VAL A 61 9.55 22.62 -5.36
CA VAL A 61 9.14 21.83 -4.19
C VAL A 61 8.22 20.68 -4.59
N GLN A 62 7.25 20.91 -5.49
CA GLN A 62 6.37 19.87 -5.98
C GLN A 62 7.13 18.77 -6.75
N LEU A 63 8.10 19.16 -7.57
CA LEU A 63 8.99 18.23 -8.26
C LEU A 63 9.80 17.37 -7.28
N ALA A 64 10.37 18.01 -6.25
CA ALA A 64 11.12 17.32 -5.21
C ALA A 64 10.25 16.32 -4.43
N GLN A 65 9.01 16.68 -4.08
CA GLN A 65 8.06 15.79 -3.43
C GLN A 65 7.72 14.59 -4.31
N SER A 66 7.45 14.82 -5.60
CA SER A 66 7.20 13.74 -6.55
C SER A 66 8.40 12.79 -6.63
N GLN A 67 9.61 13.32 -6.68
CA GLN A 67 10.83 12.52 -6.72
C GLN A 67 11.03 11.69 -5.44
N ILE A 68 10.71 12.22 -4.27
CA ILE A 68 10.77 11.47 -3.00
C ILE A 68 9.83 10.27 -3.04
N GLY A 69 8.58 10.46 -3.50
CA GLY A 69 7.62 9.36 -3.65
C GLY A 69 8.10 8.26 -4.61
N ILE A 70 8.76 8.64 -5.72
CA ILE A 70 9.40 7.68 -6.65
C ILE A 70 10.50 6.90 -5.94
N TRP A 71 11.37 7.58 -5.15
CA TRP A 71 12.45 6.92 -4.42
C TRP A 71 11.92 5.95 -3.36
N TYR A 72 10.87 6.28 -2.63
CA TYR A 72 10.22 5.37 -1.69
C TYR A 72 9.64 4.14 -2.40
N LYS A 73 9.00 4.30 -3.56
CA LYS A 73 8.52 3.17 -4.38
C LYS A 73 9.68 2.26 -4.79
N ILE A 74 10.77 2.82 -5.29
CA ILE A 74 11.96 2.05 -5.70
C ILE A 74 12.58 1.34 -4.49
N LEU A 75 12.71 2.02 -3.35
CA LEU A 75 13.20 1.46 -2.10
C LEU A 75 12.33 0.28 -1.64
N GLY A 76 11.02 0.46 -1.64
CA GLY A 76 10.06 -0.59 -1.31
C GLY A 76 10.21 -1.82 -2.21
N THR A 77 10.38 -1.62 -3.52
CA THR A 77 10.63 -2.72 -4.47
C THR A 77 11.93 -3.46 -4.14
N ARG A 78 13.02 -2.73 -3.82
CA ARG A 78 14.29 -3.35 -3.44
C ARG A 78 14.19 -4.16 -2.15
N TYR A 79 13.47 -3.64 -1.15
CA TYR A 79 13.19 -4.39 0.07
C TYR A 79 12.35 -5.65 -0.21
N LEU A 80 11.34 -5.55 -1.08
CA LEU A 80 10.50 -6.68 -1.47
C LEU A 80 11.32 -7.77 -2.18
N ASP A 81 12.19 -7.39 -3.13
CA ASP A 81 13.10 -8.31 -3.84
C ASP A 81 14.03 -9.05 -2.87
N ASN A 82 14.42 -8.40 -1.78
CA ASN A 82 15.24 -8.97 -0.72
C ASN A 82 14.40 -9.67 0.39
N LYS A 83 13.09 -9.83 0.21
CA LYS A 83 12.17 -10.45 1.18
C LYS A 83 12.09 -9.72 2.53
N MET A 84 12.47 -8.45 2.57
CA MET A 84 12.38 -7.57 3.74
C MET A 84 10.97 -6.93 3.76
N TYR A 85 9.95 -7.75 4.02
CA TYR A 85 8.55 -7.38 3.82
C TYR A 85 8.09 -6.24 4.72
N GLY A 86 8.57 -6.15 5.96
CA GLY A 86 8.24 -5.09 6.91
C GLY A 86 8.78 -3.73 6.48
N GLU A 87 10.02 -3.68 6.00
CA GLU A 87 10.66 -2.47 5.47
C GLU A 87 10.03 -2.07 4.13
N ALA A 88 9.72 -3.05 3.27
CA ALA A 88 9.01 -2.82 2.02
C ALA A 88 7.63 -2.18 2.27
N LEU A 89 6.86 -2.72 3.23
CA LEU A 89 5.56 -2.20 3.63
C LEU A 89 5.65 -0.72 4.03
N LYS A 90 6.58 -0.38 4.92
CA LYS A 90 6.81 1.01 5.35
C LYS A 90 7.16 1.92 4.17
N ALA A 91 8.06 1.48 3.30
CA ALA A 91 8.46 2.28 2.14
C ALA A 91 7.32 2.51 1.15
N PHE A 92 6.46 1.52 0.90
CA PHE A 92 5.28 1.70 0.05
C PHE A 92 4.22 2.59 0.71
N GLN A 93 4.03 2.51 2.03
CA GLN A 93 3.15 3.41 2.77
C GLN A 93 3.66 4.85 2.71
N GLU A 94 4.98 5.08 2.85
CA GLU A 94 5.57 6.40 2.65
C GLU A 94 5.37 6.89 1.20
N ALA A 95 5.54 6.04 0.20
CA ALA A 95 5.27 6.42 -1.20
C ALA A 95 3.81 6.86 -1.42
N LEU A 96 2.85 6.25 -0.72
CA LEU A 96 1.42 6.61 -0.79
C LEU A 96 1.13 8.00 -0.25
N THR A 97 1.98 8.58 0.63
CA THR A 97 1.81 9.96 1.09
C THR A 97 2.02 10.98 -0.03
N TYR A 98 2.79 10.59 -1.06
CA TYR A 98 3.07 11.40 -2.25
C TYR A 98 2.19 11.04 -3.45
N TYR A 99 1.75 9.78 -3.55
CA TYR A 99 0.93 9.24 -4.64
C TYR A 99 -0.29 8.47 -4.10
N PRO A 100 -1.27 9.16 -3.48
CA PRO A 100 -2.39 8.52 -2.77
C PRO A 100 -3.36 7.77 -3.68
N ASP A 101 -3.35 8.01 -4.99
CA ASP A 101 -4.23 7.36 -5.96
C ASP A 101 -3.45 6.41 -6.90
N ASN A 102 -2.36 5.81 -6.40
CA ASN A 102 -1.57 4.86 -7.17
C ASN A 102 -1.93 3.43 -6.81
N GLN A 103 -2.69 2.74 -7.67
CA GLN A 103 -3.14 1.36 -7.49
C GLN A 103 -1.99 0.36 -7.32
N ASN A 104 -0.83 0.61 -7.97
CA ASN A 104 0.32 -0.28 -7.83
C ASN A 104 0.90 -0.25 -6.41
N LEU A 105 0.93 0.92 -5.76
CA LEU A 105 1.42 1.04 -4.39
C LEU A 105 0.51 0.29 -3.43
N TYR A 106 -0.80 0.42 -3.55
CA TYR A 106 -1.77 -0.35 -2.77
C TYR A 106 -1.63 -1.85 -3.00
N TYR A 107 -1.44 -2.28 -4.24
CA TYR A 107 -1.15 -3.68 -4.53
C TYR A 107 0.09 -4.18 -3.77
N TYR A 108 1.19 -3.43 -3.79
CA TYR A 108 2.40 -3.81 -3.07
C TYR A 108 2.23 -3.79 -1.55
N VAL A 109 1.45 -2.86 -1.01
CA VAL A 109 1.05 -2.87 0.42
C VAL A 109 0.32 -4.17 0.74
N GLY A 110 -0.64 -4.58 -0.09
CA GLY A 110 -1.37 -5.84 0.05
C GLY A 110 -0.44 -7.07 0.04
N VAL A 111 0.48 -7.12 -0.93
CA VAL A 111 1.49 -8.19 -1.04
C VAL A 111 2.36 -8.25 0.23
N CYS A 112 2.93 -7.13 0.66
CA CYS A 112 3.78 -7.08 1.84
C CYS A 112 3.02 -7.48 3.11
N ALA A 113 1.79 -7.00 3.29
CA ALA A 113 0.95 -7.34 4.41
C ALA A 113 0.59 -8.84 4.42
N GLY A 114 0.29 -9.43 3.26
CA GLY A 114 0.10 -10.88 3.12
C GLY A 114 1.33 -11.66 3.60
N TYR A 115 2.53 -11.31 3.16
CA TYR A 115 3.76 -11.96 3.66
C TYR A 115 4.00 -11.72 5.16
N MET A 116 3.70 -10.53 5.68
CA MET A 116 3.84 -10.23 7.10
C MET A 116 2.85 -11.03 7.96
N SER A 117 1.67 -11.38 7.45
CA SER A 117 0.70 -12.22 8.16
C SER A 117 1.24 -13.64 8.40
N HIS A 118 2.00 -14.19 7.45
CA HIS A 118 2.68 -15.49 7.61
C HIS A 118 3.85 -15.45 8.59
N ALA A 119 4.54 -14.31 8.67
CA ALA A 119 5.66 -14.13 9.61
C ALA A 119 5.19 -13.75 11.02
N ALA A 120 3.91 -13.41 11.20
CA ALA A 120 3.36 -13.02 12.49
C ALA A 120 3.22 -14.23 13.41
N LEU A 121 4.15 -14.34 14.36
CA LEU A 121 4.08 -15.34 15.43
C LEU A 121 3.35 -14.69 16.61
N ASP A 122 2.19 -15.24 16.96
CA ASP A 122 1.46 -14.85 18.16
C ASP A 122 1.54 -15.99 19.18
N TYR A 123 2.09 -15.68 20.33
CA TYR A 123 2.20 -16.61 21.47
C TYR A 123 1.14 -16.33 22.54
N ASN A 124 0.07 -15.62 22.21
CA ASN A 124 -0.99 -15.34 23.16
C ASN A 124 -1.72 -16.62 23.57
N ALA A 125 -1.92 -16.79 24.88
CA ALA A 125 -2.62 -17.94 25.44
C ALA A 125 -4.10 -18.05 25.02
N SER A 126 -4.66 -17.00 24.40
CA SER A 126 -6.04 -16.95 23.91
C SER A 126 -6.27 -17.72 22.61
N GLY A 127 -5.22 -18.15 21.91
CA GLY A 127 -5.33 -18.88 20.65
C GLY A 127 -5.71 -18.03 19.42
N THR A 128 -5.85 -16.72 19.57
CA THR A 128 -6.12 -15.79 18.47
C THR A 128 -4.87 -15.00 18.12
N ASN A 129 -4.47 -15.01 16.85
CA ASN A 129 -3.33 -14.23 16.36
C ASN A 129 -3.82 -12.87 15.84
N GLU A 130 -3.94 -11.89 16.74
CA GLU A 130 -4.38 -10.54 16.39
C GLU A 130 -3.42 -9.85 15.40
N VAL A 131 -2.13 -10.11 15.50
CA VAL A 131 -1.13 -9.52 14.61
C VAL A 131 -1.32 -10.06 13.19
N LYS A 132 -1.50 -11.39 13.04
CA LYS A 132 -1.83 -12.01 11.76
C LYS A 132 -3.11 -11.42 11.19
N TYR A 133 -4.17 -11.34 12.00
CA TYR A 133 -5.46 -10.80 11.56
C TYR A 133 -5.34 -9.35 11.08
N ASN A 134 -4.62 -8.50 11.80
CA ASN A 134 -4.42 -7.10 11.40
C ASN A 134 -3.67 -6.98 10.07
N TYR A 135 -2.68 -7.84 9.79
CA TYR A 135 -2.01 -7.86 8.50
C TYR A 135 -2.92 -8.38 7.37
N LEU A 136 -3.73 -9.40 7.61
CA LEU A 136 -4.70 -9.90 6.62
C LEU A 136 -5.74 -8.82 6.27
N LYS A 137 -6.24 -8.11 7.29
CA LYS A 137 -7.16 -6.99 7.10
C LYS A 137 -6.51 -5.84 6.31
N LEU A 138 -5.26 -5.49 6.63
CA LEU A 138 -4.51 -4.50 5.87
C LEU A 138 -4.33 -4.92 4.41
N ALA A 139 -4.07 -6.21 4.15
CA ALA A 139 -3.93 -6.73 2.80
C ALA A 139 -5.27 -6.63 2.03
N GLU A 140 -6.38 -7.00 2.65
CA GLU A 140 -7.72 -6.89 2.07
C GLU A 140 -8.05 -5.43 1.70
N GLU A 141 -7.92 -4.51 2.66
CA GLU A 141 -8.19 -3.09 2.45
C GLU A 141 -7.32 -2.50 1.32
N ALA A 142 -6.05 -2.89 1.26
CA ALA A 142 -5.12 -2.43 0.23
C ALA A 142 -5.50 -2.95 -1.16
N TYR A 143 -5.82 -4.23 -1.32
CA TYR A 143 -6.27 -4.77 -2.60
C TYR A 143 -7.60 -4.16 -3.04
N LEU A 144 -8.56 -4.01 -2.12
CA LEU A 144 -9.84 -3.35 -2.40
C LEU A 144 -9.63 -1.89 -2.84
N ARG A 145 -8.71 -1.16 -2.21
CA ARG A 145 -8.38 0.21 -2.62
C ARG A 145 -7.75 0.25 -4.00
N ALA A 146 -6.84 -0.68 -4.31
CA ALA A 146 -6.24 -0.80 -5.65
C ALA A 146 -7.31 -1.03 -6.73
N ILE A 147 -8.28 -1.92 -6.45
CA ILE A 147 -9.41 -2.23 -7.35
C ILE A 147 -10.37 -1.03 -7.48
N ALA A 148 -10.58 -0.26 -6.40
CA ALA A 148 -11.41 0.94 -6.43
C ALA A 148 -10.81 2.05 -7.30
N ILE A 149 -9.47 2.14 -7.38
CA ILE A 149 -8.75 3.09 -8.23
C ILE A 149 -8.75 2.61 -9.70
N GLU A 150 -8.46 1.33 -9.92
CA GLU A 150 -8.46 0.70 -11.23
C GLU A 150 -9.22 -0.62 -11.17
N ASP A 151 -10.47 -0.61 -11.59
CA ASP A 151 -11.40 -1.74 -11.45
C ASP A 151 -11.01 -2.97 -12.29
N ARG A 152 -10.13 -2.79 -13.27
CA ARG A 152 -9.57 -3.85 -14.15
C ARG A 152 -8.14 -4.25 -13.78
N TYR A 153 -7.68 -3.88 -12.61
CA TYR A 153 -6.30 -4.20 -12.18
C TYR A 153 -6.17 -5.68 -11.77
N VAL A 154 -5.86 -6.52 -12.76
CA VAL A 154 -5.81 -8.00 -12.64
C VAL A 154 -4.97 -8.46 -11.45
N ARG A 155 -3.82 -7.82 -11.20
CA ARG A 155 -2.93 -8.20 -10.09
C ARG A 155 -3.61 -8.08 -8.71
N ALA A 156 -4.37 -7.01 -8.50
CA ALA A 156 -5.09 -6.82 -7.23
C ALA A 156 -6.32 -7.74 -7.13
N LEU A 157 -7.06 -7.95 -8.23
CA LEU A 157 -8.16 -8.91 -8.31
C LEU A 157 -7.70 -10.32 -7.95
N TYR A 158 -6.58 -10.76 -8.53
CA TYR A 158 -5.96 -12.05 -8.22
C TYR A 158 -5.47 -12.12 -6.77
N GLY A 159 -4.73 -11.09 -6.29
CA GLY A 159 -4.20 -11.05 -4.94
C GLY A 159 -5.30 -11.10 -3.87
N LEU A 160 -6.42 -10.41 -4.10
CA LEU A 160 -7.58 -10.45 -3.22
C LEU A 160 -8.25 -11.84 -3.25
N GLY A 161 -8.35 -12.45 -4.43
CA GLY A 161 -8.88 -13.81 -4.59
C GLY A 161 -8.03 -14.83 -3.82
N VAL A 162 -6.70 -14.77 -3.93
CA VAL A 162 -5.77 -15.61 -3.16
C VAL A 162 -5.97 -15.42 -1.65
N LEU A 163 -6.08 -14.16 -1.21
CA LEU A 163 -6.28 -13.82 0.20
C LEU A 163 -7.57 -14.45 0.75
N TYR A 164 -8.69 -14.33 0.04
CA TYR A 164 -9.97 -14.90 0.45
C TYR A 164 -9.95 -16.42 0.47
N VAL A 165 -9.38 -17.06 -0.55
CA VAL A 165 -9.41 -18.53 -0.66
C VAL A 165 -8.48 -19.20 0.37
N PHE A 166 -7.28 -18.67 0.59
CA PHE A 166 -6.25 -19.39 1.33
C PHE A 166 -5.97 -18.84 2.73
N GLU A 167 -6.28 -17.57 3.00
CA GLU A 167 -5.94 -16.96 4.27
C GLU A 167 -7.16 -16.63 5.14
N LEU A 168 -8.28 -16.25 4.52
CA LEU A 168 -9.49 -15.85 5.23
C LEU A 168 -10.56 -16.94 5.25
N ASP A 169 -10.39 -18.01 4.47
CA ASP A 169 -11.38 -19.11 4.32
C ASP A 169 -12.78 -18.61 3.91
N GLU A 170 -12.79 -17.65 2.96
CA GLU A 170 -14.00 -17.01 2.43
C GLU A 170 -14.06 -17.17 0.90
N PRO A 171 -14.10 -18.43 0.37
CA PRO A 171 -13.99 -18.69 -1.06
C PRO A 171 -15.11 -18.05 -1.89
N GLU A 172 -16.33 -17.93 -1.34
CA GLU A 172 -17.46 -17.30 -2.02
C GLU A 172 -17.18 -15.81 -2.31
N LYS A 173 -16.46 -15.13 -1.43
CA LYS A 173 -16.05 -13.73 -1.68
C LYS A 173 -14.99 -13.61 -2.76
N ALA A 174 -14.15 -14.63 -2.94
CA ALA A 174 -13.10 -14.64 -3.96
C ALA A 174 -13.65 -14.74 -5.38
N ILE A 175 -14.72 -15.51 -5.58
CA ILE A 175 -15.26 -15.87 -6.90
C ILE A 175 -15.47 -14.66 -7.80
N PRO A 176 -16.22 -13.61 -7.43
CA PRO A 176 -16.49 -12.49 -8.33
C PRO A 176 -15.22 -11.72 -8.76
N TYR A 177 -14.21 -11.62 -7.91
CA TYR A 177 -12.95 -10.98 -8.24
C TYR A 177 -12.10 -11.81 -9.19
N LEU A 178 -12.06 -13.13 -8.98
CA LEU A 178 -11.32 -14.07 -9.82
C LEU A 178 -11.97 -14.23 -11.19
N GLU A 179 -13.31 -14.31 -11.26
CA GLU A 179 -14.07 -14.31 -12.52
C GLU A 179 -13.79 -13.03 -13.31
N LYS A 180 -13.79 -11.87 -12.65
CA LYS A 180 -13.43 -10.59 -13.26
C LYS A 180 -11.98 -10.61 -13.77
N ALA A 181 -11.03 -11.13 -12.99
CA ALA A 181 -9.63 -11.26 -13.42
C ALA A 181 -9.50 -12.12 -14.69
N ILE A 182 -10.16 -13.28 -14.74
CA ILE A 182 -10.19 -14.18 -15.91
C ILE A 182 -10.90 -13.55 -17.11
N SER A 183 -11.92 -12.72 -16.90
CA SER A 183 -12.56 -12.00 -18.00
C SER A 183 -11.66 -10.99 -18.70
N ILE A 184 -10.63 -10.50 -17.98
CA ILE A 184 -9.65 -9.53 -18.49
C ILE A 184 -8.43 -10.25 -19.07
N ASP A 185 -7.87 -11.21 -18.33
CA ASP A 185 -6.75 -12.06 -18.75
C ASP A 185 -7.19 -13.52 -18.85
N THR A 186 -7.74 -13.86 -20.00
CA THR A 186 -8.42 -15.14 -20.27
C THR A 186 -7.51 -16.36 -20.31
N LYS A 187 -6.16 -16.15 -20.26
CA LYS A 187 -5.15 -17.21 -20.32
C LYS A 187 -4.31 -17.30 -19.03
N ASN A 188 -4.68 -16.59 -18.00
CA ASN A 188 -3.96 -16.58 -16.74
C ASN A 188 -4.22 -17.88 -15.97
N LEU A 189 -3.29 -18.83 -16.08
CA LEU A 189 -3.41 -20.15 -15.48
C LEU A 189 -3.44 -20.07 -13.94
N ASP A 190 -2.65 -19.19 -13.33
CA ASP A 190 -2.63 -19.03 -11.87
C ASP A 190 -4.00 -18.61 -11.34
N THR A 191 -4.63 -17.64 -12.01
CA THR A 191 -5.97 -17.18 -11.65
C THR A 191 -7.02 -18.30 -11.86
N MET A 192 -6.88 -19.09 -12.93
CA MET A 192 -7.76 -20.24 -13.17
C MET A 192 -7.65 -21.29 -12.07
N PHE A 193 -6.44 -21.63 -11.61
CA PHE A 193 -6.24 -22.58 -10.51
C PHE A 193 -6.87 -22.07 -9.21
N VAL A 194 -6.68 -20.79 -8.87
CA VAL A 194 -7.29 -20.22 -7.67
C VAL A 194 -8.82 -20.18 -7.77
N LEU A 195 -9.36 -19.84 -8.94
CA LEU A 195 -10.81 -19.83 -9.17
C LEU A 195 -11.40 -21.25 -9.09
N ALA A 196 -10.71 -22.26 -9.69
CA ALA A 196 -11.14 -23.65 -9.57
C ALA A 196 -11.16 -24.11 -8.11
N ARG A 197 -10.16 -23.70 -7.31
CA ARG A 197 -10.13 -23.96 -5.87
C ARG A 197 -11.25 -23.23 -5.12
N ALA A 198 -11.56 -21.97 -5.47
CA ALA A 198 -12.66 -21.22 -4.89
C ALA A 198 -14.00 -21.92 -5.14
N TYR A 199 -14.28 -22.34 -6.37
CA TYR A 199 -15.47 -23.11 -6.71
C TYR A 199 -15.56 -24.43 -5.95
N TYR A 200 -14.45 -25.18 -5.86
CA TYR A 200 -14.39 -26.42 -5.07
C TYR A 200 -14.77 -26.19 -3.61
N SER A 201 -14.15 -25.19 -2.98
CA SER A 201 -14.40 -24.87 -1.56
C SER A 201 -15.79 -24.31 -1.30
N SER A 202 -16.45 -23.77 -2.33
CA SER A 202 -17.86 -23.32 -2.31
C SER A 202 -18.86 -24.39 -2.76
N TYR A 203 -18.43 -25.65 -2.91
CA TYR A 203 -19.23 -26.79 -3.38
C TYR A 203 -19.81 -26.61 -4.80
N GLU A 204 -19.25 -25.71 -5.61
CA GLU A 204 -19.61 -25.51 -7.01
C GLU A 204 -18.78 -26.43 -7.93
N PHE A 205 -18.92 -27.76 -7.73
CA PHE A 205 -18.06 -28.78 -8.33
C PHE A 205 -18.03 -28.72 -9.86
N ASP A 206 -19.18 -28.56 -10.51
CA ASP A 206 -19.25 -28.48 -11.98
C ASP A 206 -18.43 -27.33 -12.55
N LYS A 207 -18.45 -26.15 -11.89
CA LYS A 207 -17.65 -24.99 -12.30
C LYS A 207 -16.16 -25.23 -12.05
N SER A 208 -15.83 -25.87 -10.94
CA SER A 208 -14.45 -26.25 -10.64
C SER A 208 -13.88 -27.19 -11.71
N ILE A 209 -14.62 -28.23 -12.07
CA ILE A 209 -14.26 -29.19 -13.14
C ILE A 209 -14.06 -28.45 -14.47
N ALA A 210 -15.04 -27.61 -14.87
CA ALA A 210 -14.96 -26.84 -16.12
C ALA A 210 -13.72 -25.90 -16.13
N MET A 211 -13.33 -25.36 -14.99
CA MET A 211 -12.14 -24.52 -14.90
C MET A 211 -10.85 -25.33 -15.06
N TYR A 212 -10.76 -26.54 -14.48
CA TYR A 212 -9.62 -27.42 -14.71
C TYR A 212 -9.55 -27.90 -16.17
N ASP A 213 -10.70 -28.19 -16.82
CA ASP A 213 -10.71 -28.51 -18.25
C ASP A 213 -10.13 -27.37 -19.10
N LYS A 214 -10.52 -26.12 -18.77
CA LYS A 214 -9.99 -24.95 -19.44
C LYS A 214 -8.48 -24.78 -19.24
N ILE A 215 -7.94 -25.11 -18.06
CA ILE A 215 -6.49 -25.11 -17.79
C ILE A 215 -5.82 -26.15 -18.69
N ILE A 216 -6.33 -27.39 -18.75
CA ILE A 216 -5.79 -28.51 -19.52
C ILE A 216 -5.73 -28.14 -21.02
N GLU A 217 -6.75 -27.45 -21.55
CA GLU A 217 -6.81 -27.00 -22.92
C GLU A 217 -5.88 -25.82 -23.21
N THR A 218 -5.67 -24.94 -22.23
CA THR A 218 -4.93 -23.68 -22.39
C THR A 218 -3.41 -23.87 -22.25
N THR A 219 -2.99 -24.77 -21.33
CA THR A 219 -1.58 -24.96 -21.01
C THR A 219 -0.84 -25.74 -22.09
N LYS A 220 0.46 -25.37 -22.26
CA LYS A 220 1.41 -26.12 -23.07
C LYS A 220 2.40 -26.94 -22.25
N SER A 221 2.31 -26.82 -20.93
CA SER A 221 3.21 -27.52 -19.97
C SER A 221 2.57 -28.83 -19.55
N ASP A 222 3.27 -29.94 -19.76
CA ASP A 222 2.82 -31.26 -19.34
C ASP A 222 2.67 -31.36 -17.82
N ASP A 223 3.56 -30.71 -17.05
CA ASP A 223 3.48 -30.68 -15.59
C ASP A 223 2.23 -29.94 -15.11
N THR A 224 1.94 -28.76 -15.71
CA THR A 224 0.73 -28.00 -15.38
C THR A 224 -0.51 -28.78 -15.75
N LYS A 225 -0.51 -29.47 -16.91
CA LYS A 225 -1.62 -30.31 -17.34
C LYS A 225 -1.88 -31.44 -16.38
N LYS A 226 -0.83 -32.17 -15.99
CA LYS A 226 -0.89 -33.24 -15.00
C LYS A 226 -1.46 -32.75 -13.67
N THR A 227 -0.97 -31.61 -13.15
CA THR A 227 -1.47 -30.99 -11.92
C THR A 227 -2.97 -30.66 -12.02
N ALA A 228 -3.42 -30.14 -13.16
CA ALA A 228 -4.84 -29.83 -13.36
C ALA A 228 -5.70 -31.12 -13.44
N GLU A 229 -5.21 -32.17 -14.08
CA GLU A 229 -5.87 -33.47 -14.15
C GLU A 229 -6.00 -34.13 -12.76
N GLU A 230 -4.94 -34.08 -11.96
CA GLU A 230 -4.93 -34.58 -10.57
C GLU A 230 -5.94 -33.83 -9.70
N ASN A 231 -5.93 -32.49 -9.75
CA ASN A 231 -6.88 -31.68 -9.01
C ASN A 231 -8.34 -31.87 -9.48
N LYS A 232 -8.56 -32.00 -10.80
CA LYS A 232 -9.89 -32.32 -11.34
C LYS A 232 -10.41 -33.64 -10.81
N LYS A 233 -9.54 -34.66 -10.71
CA LYS A 233 -9.92 -35.95 -10.14
C LYS A 233 -10.39 -35.82 -8.69
N ILE A 234 -9.67 -35.03 -7.87
CA ILE A 234 -10.08 -34.80 -6.47
C ILE A 234 -11.49 -34.18 -6.42
N VAL A 235 -11.81 -33.23 -7.32
CA VAL A 235 -13.14 -32.62 -7.37
C VAL A 235 -14.21 -33.64 -7.78
N LEU A 236 -13.91 -34.48 -8.78
CA LEU A 236 -14.81 -35.54 -9.22
C LEU A 236 -15.09 -36.54 -8.09
N ASP A 237 -14.06 -36.98 -7.37
CA ASP A 237 -14.21 -37.90 -6.25
C ASP A 237 -15.02 -37.30 -5.07
N ALA A 238 -15.01 -35.95 -4.92
CA ALA A 238 -15.78 -35.25 -3.90
C ALA A 238 -17.21 -34.90 -4.29
N SER A 239 -17.56 -34.98 -5.58
CA SER A 239 -18.88 -34.65 -6.10
C SER A 239 -19.89 -35.82 -6.05
N TYR A 240 -19.44 -37.00 -5.67
CA TYR A 240 -20.23 -38.23 -5.46
C TYR A 240 -20.37 -38.54 -3.98
#